data_249424d31d96c52f493479b11c82c563
#
_entry.id   249424d31d96c52f493479b11c82c563
#
_cell.length_a   1.000
_cell.length_b   1.000
_cell.length_c   1.000
_cell.angle_alpha   90.00
_cell.angle_beta   90.00
_cell.angle_gamma   90.00
#
_symmetry.space_group_name_H-M   'P 1'
#
loop_
_entity.id
_entity.type
_entity.pdbx_description
1 polymer ?
#
loop_
_entity_poly.entity_id
_entity_poly.type
_entity_poly.pdbx_seq_one_letter_code
_entity_poly.pdbx_strand_id
1 'polypeptide(L)'
;MDSESRAAAGLLAALSRAAEILADLRHPFVRGRPFSCFVPPSGVRTGAALTLPDGREVRFEVSLTASGDAFHVEGGITVEDEPLLELPRRSLPNVHDALTVLDDYAGDVAAPADRMLDGLLDEIV
;
A
#
# COMPACT_ATOMS: atom_id res chain seq x y z
N MET A 1 9.13 -20.42 -19.21
CA MET A 1 8.36 -19.61 -18.27
C MET A 1 7.03 -19.25 -18.91
N ASP A 2 5.95 -19.46 -18.22
CA ASP A 2 4.65 -19.16 -18.77
C ASP A 2 4.35 -17.63 -18.74
N SER A 3 3.32 -17.24 -19.48
CA SER A 3 2.96 -15.82 -19.61
C SER A 3 2.43 -15.23 -18.29
N GLU A 4 1.79 -16.04 -17.44
CA GLU A 4 1.27 -15.59 -16.15
C GLU A 4 2.40 -15.25 -15.18
N SER A 5 3.42 -16.10 -15.09
CA SER A 5 4.58 -15.83 -14.23
C SER A 5 5.34 -14.59 -14.69
N ARG A 6 5.44 -14.39 -16.00
CA ARG A 6 6.11 -13.23 -16.58
C ARG A 6 5.32 -11.95 -16.29
N ALA A 7 3.99 -12.00 -16.44
CA ALA A 7 3.14 -10.86 -16.14
C ALA A 7 3.20 -10.50 -14.65
N ALA A 8 3.16 -11.50 -13.77
CA ALA A 8 3.26 -11.29 -12.32
C ALA A 8 4.61 -10.65 -11.93
N ALA A 9 5.71 -11.15 -12.52
CA ALA A 9 7.04 -10.57 -12.28
C ALA A 9 7.11 -9.12 -12.78
N GLY A 10 6.49 -8.82 -13.91
CA GLY A 10 6.40 -7.47 -14.46
C GLY A 10 5.64 -6.53 -13.56
N LEU A 11 4.52 -6.99 -13.01
CA LEU A 11 3.73 -6.20 -12.07
C LEU A 11 4.50 -5.89 -10.79
N LEU A 12 5.20 -6.88 -10.23
CA LEU A 12 6.03 -6.65 -9.03
C LEU A 12 7.14 -5.65 -9.30
N ALA A 13 7.80 -5.75 -10.46
CA ALA A 13 8.84 -4.80 -10.83
C ALA A 13 8.27 -3.40 -11.00
N ALA A 14 7.10 -3.28 -11.61
CA ALA A 14 6.43 -2.00 -11.82
C ALA A 14 5.91 -1.38 -10.52
N LEU A 15 5.66 -2.20 -9.49
CA LEU A 15 5.27 -1.72 -8.16
C LEU A 15 6.44 -1.12 -7.38
N SER A 16 7.68 -1.26 -7.85
CA SER A 16 8.86 -0.90 -7.07
C SER A 16 8.84 0.55 -6.60
N ARG A 17 8.32 1.47 -7.39
CA ARG A 17 8.23 2.88 -7.02
C ARG A 17 7.25 3.09 -5.86
N ALA A 18 6.05 2.53 -5.94
CA ALA A 18 5.08 2.61 -4.84
C ALA A 18 5.63 1.93 -3.59
N ALA A 19 6.29 0.78 -3.76
CA ALA A 19 6.93 0.07 -2.65
C ALA A 19 8.02 0.91 -1.99
N GLU A 20 8.84 1.61 -2.77
CA GLU A 20 9.87 2.49 -2.23
C GLU A 20 9.28 3.64 -1.43
N ILE A 21 8.24 4.28 -1.94
CA ILE A 21 7.56 5.38 -1.24
C ILE A 21 7.10 4.92 0.13
N LEU A 22 6.44 3.76 0.22
CA LEU A 22 5.91 3.26 1.47
C LEU A 22 7.00 2.65 2.37
N ALA A 23 8.02 2.02 1.78
CA ALA A 23 9.15 1.48 2.54
C ALA A 23 9.99 2.59 3.20
N ASP A 24 9.93 3.81 2.67
CA ASP A 24 10.65 4.95 3.25
C ASP A 24 9.92 5.58 4.43
N LEU A 25 8.72 5.13 4.76
CA LEU A 25 8.00 5.64 5.94
C LEU A 25 8.80 5.35 7.21
N ARG A 26 9.07 6.39 7.97
CA ARG A 26 9.87 6.32 9.20
C ARG A 26 9.22 7.20 10.27
N HIS A 27 9.35 6.74 11.50
CA HIS A 27 8.97 7.55 12.64
C HIS A 27 9.94 7.21 13.79
N PRO A 28 10.45 8.20 14.55
CA PRO A 28 11.48 7.95 15.56
C PRO A 28 11.03 7.01 16.69
N PHE A 29 9.73 6.92 16.95
CA PHE A 29 9.19 6.13 18.05
C PHE A 29 8.39 4.91 17.60
N VAL A 30 8.41 4.60 16.30
CA VAL A 30 7.61 3.51 15.74
C VAL A 30 8.49 2.64 14.85
N ARG A 31 8.45 1.33 15.08
CA ARG A 31 9.17 0.37 14.24
C ARG A 31 8.34 0.07 13.01
N GLY A 32 8.99 0.05 11.86
CA GLY A 32 8.33 -0.24 10.60
C GLY A 32 9.03 -1.34 9.84
N ARG A 33 8.24 -2.04 9.02
CA ARG A 33 8.74 -3.03 8.06
C ARG A 33 7.96 -2.91 6.76
N PRO A 34 8.65 -2.89 5.62
CA PRO A 34 7.96 -2.93 4.33
C PRO A 34 7.46 -4.34 4.04
N PHE A 35 6.43 -4.44 3.21
CA PHE A 35 5.95 -5.72 2.72
C PHE A 35 5.46 -5.59 1.28
N SER A 36 5.55 -6.68 0.55
CA SER A 36 4.95 -6.82 -0.78
C SER A 36 4.52 -8.26 -0.94
N CYS A 37 3.31 -8.48 -1.44
CA CYS A 37 2.80 -9.83 -1.58
C CYS A 37 1.81 -9.92 -2.74
N PHE A 38 1.57 -11.15 -3.18
CA PHE A 38 0.51 -11.44 -4.13
C PHE A 38 -0.83 -11.52 -3.40
N VAL A 39 -1.86 -11.03 -4.07
CA VAL A 39 -3.25 -11.18 -3.64
C VAL A 39 -3.94 -12.04 -4.69
N PRO A 40 -4.22 -13.32 -4.38
CA PRO A 40 -4.88 -14.19 -5.37
C PRO A 40 -6.25 -13.67 -5.79
N PRO A 41 -6.67 -13.92 -7.02
CA PRO A 41 -5.98 -14.68 -8.07
C PRO A 41 -5.01 -13.82 -8.91
N SER A 42 -5.13 -12.51 -8.94
CA SER A 42 -4.38 -11.71 -9.91
C SER A 42 -4.09 -10.31 -9.40
N GLY A 43 -3.71 -10.21 -8.15
CA GLY A 43 -3.41 -8.92 -7.54
C GLY A 43 -2.07 -8.89 -6.84
N VAL A 44 -1.64 -7.68 -6.50
CA VAL A 44 -0.43 -7.43 -5.73
C VAL A 44 -0.72 -6.32 -4.73
N ARG A 45 -0.06 -6.39 -3.58
CA ARG A 45 -0.20 -5.40 -2.51
C ARG A 45 1.19 -5.03 -2.01
N THR A 46 1.40 -3.74 -1.77
CA THR A 46 2.65 -3.27 -1.19
C THR A 46 2.37 -2.21 -0.14
N GLY A 47 3.23 -2.11 0.84
CA GLY A 47 3.04 -1.14 1.90
C GLY A 47 4.09 -1.24 2.99
N ALA A 48 3.75 -0.67 4.13
CA ALA A 48 4.56 -0.73 5.34
C ALA A 48 3.65 -0.96 6.54
N ALA A 49 4.09 -1.84 7.43
CA ALA A 49 3.42 -2.11 8.70
C ALA A 49 4.27 -1.50 9.82
N LEU A 50 3.68 -0.62 10.61
CA LEU A 50 4.36 0.08 11.69
C LEU A 50 3.72 -0.32 13.02
N THR A 51 4.56 -0.68 14.00
CA THR A 51 4.08 -1.14 15.31
C THR A 51 4.20 -0.03 16.32
N LEU A 52 3.09 0.37 16.91
CA LEU A 52 3.04 1.37 17.97
C LEU A 52 3.59 0.80 19.28
N PRO A 53 4.01 1.67 20.23
CA PRO A 53 4.53 1.21 21.53
C PRO A 53 3.56 0.36 22.34
N ASP A 54 2.23 0.51 22.12
CA ASP A 54 1.22 -0.30 22.78
C ASP A 54 0.94 -1.64 22.07
N GLY A 55 1.65 -1.93 20.99
CA GLY A 55 1.52 -3.18 20.24
C GLY A 55 0.57 -3.14 19.07
N ARG A 56 -0.20 -2.07 18.90
CA ARG A 56 -1.10 -1.96 17.74
C ARG A 56 -0.30 -1.80 16.45
N GLU A 57 -0.81 -2.38 15.37
CA GLU A 57 -0.20 -2.29 14.05
C GLU A 57 -0.95 -1.28 13.19
N VAL A 58 -0.19 -0.37 12.59
CA VAL A 58 -0.71 0.58 11.60
C VAL A 58 -0.18 0.15 10.24
N ARG A 59 -1.07 -0.03 9.27
CA ARG A 59 -0.70 -0.44 7.92
C ARG A 59 -0.98 0.68 6.94
N PHE A 60 0.03 0.99 6.15
CA PHE A 60 -0.04 1.93 5.03
C PHE A 60 0.13 1.09 3.78
N GLU A 61 -0.91 0.98 2.95
CA GLU A 61 -0.82 0.05 1.83
C GLU A 61 -1.60 0.50 0.60
N VAL A 62 -1.14 0.02 -0.55
CA VAL A 62 -1.84 0.15 -1.83
C VAL A 62 -1.87 -1.22 -2.50
N SER A 63 -2.89 -1.44 -3.33
CA SER A 63 -3.03 -2.70 -4.06
C SER A 63 -3.49 -2.46 -5.48
N LEU A 64 -3.09 -3.39 -6.34
CA LEU A 64 -3.48 -3.42 -7.75
C LEU A 64 -3.99 -4.82 -8.05
N THR A 65 -5.22 -4.91 -8.54
CA THR A 65 -5.81 -6.20 -8.93
C THR A 65 -6.31 -6.11 -10.36
N ALA A 66 -6.20 -7.22 -11.08
CA ALA A 66 -6.77 -7.36 -12.42
C ALA A 66 -8.04 -8.17 -12.34
N SER A 67 -9.11 -7.71 -12.98
CA SER A 67 -10.39 -8.42 -13.01
C SER A 67 -11.10 -8.09 -14.31
N GLY A 68 -11.36 -9.14 -15.12
CA GLY A 68 -11.92 -8.95 -16.46
C GLY A 68 -10.98 -8.10 -17.31
N ASP A 69 -11.51 -7.05 -17.89
CA ASP A 69 -10.74 -6.16 -18.77
C ASP A 69 -10.21 -4.92 -18.06
N ALA A 70 -10.32 -4.87 -16.73
CA ALA A 70 -9.98 -3.68 -15.97
C ALA A 70 -8.94 -3.98 -14.89
N PHE A 71 -8.23 -2.93 -14.49
CA PHE A 71 -7.32 -2.95 -13.35
C PHE A 71 -7.92 -2.07 -12.26
N HIS A 72 -7.86 -2.54 -11.02
CA HIS A 72 -8.44 -1.84 -9.87
C HIS A 72 -7.34 -1.46 -8.91
N VAL A 73 -7.32 -0.18 -8.52
CA VAL A 73 -6.35 0.35 -7.57
C VAL A 73 -7.08 0.76 -6.30
N GLU A 74 -6.56 0.31 -5.16
CA GLU A 74 -7.06 0.66 -3.84
C GLU A 74 -5.90 1.09 -2.96
N GLY A 75 -6.19 1.87 -1.95
CA GLY A 75 -5.19 2.29 -0.99
C GLY A 75 -5.83 2.78 0.29
N GLY A 76 -5.07 2.75 1.37
CA GLY A 76 -5.57 3.21 2.65
C GLY A 76 -4.62 2.99 3.81
N ILE A 77 -5.08 3.41 4.97
CA ILE A 77 -4.37 3.29 6.24
C ILE A 77 -5.33 2.62 7.21
N THR A 78 -4.88 1.56 7.87
CA THR A 78 -5.67 0.85 8.89
C THR A 78 -4.90 0.77 10.20
N VAL A 79 -5.63 0.73 11.31
CA VAL A 79 -5.09 0.43 12.64
C VAL A 79 -5.87 -0.76 13.17
N GLU A 80 -5.17 -1.88 13.38
CA GLU A 80 -5.81 -3.14 13.83
C GLU A 80 -7.01 -3.48 12.95
N ASP A 81 -6.83 -3.38 11.64
CA ASP A 81 -7.83 -3.67 10.60
C ASP A 81 -8.99 -2.67 10.53
N GLU A 82 -9.00 -1.63 11.37
CA GLU A 82 -9.99 -0.56 11.26
C GLU A 82 -9.49 0.55 10.34
N PRO A 83 -10.27 0.99 9.36
CA PRO A 83 -9.81 2.02 8.43
C PRO A 83 -9.72 3.39 9.08
N LEU A 84 -8.58 4.06 8.90
CA LEU A 84 -8.38 5.46 9.24
C LEU A 84 -8.46 6.34 8.00
N LEU A 85 -8.03 5.81 6.87
CA LEU A 85 -8.10 6.50 5.59
C LEU A 85 -8.42 5.44 4.54
N GLU A 86 -9.44 5.71 3.73
CA GLU A 86 -9.77 4.87 2.58
C GLU A 86 -9.78 5.75 1.35
N LEU A 87 -8.90 5.44 0.40
CA LEU A 87 -8.93 6.08 -0.90
C LEU A 87 -9.98 5.38 -1.77
N PRO A 88 -10.68 6.12 -2.63
CA PRO A 88 -11.69 5.49 -3.47
C PRO A 88 -11.07 4.50 -4.43
N ARG A 89 -11.73 3.35 -4.60
CA ARG A 89 -11.31 2.34 -5.58
C ARG A 89 -11.44 2.94 -6.97
N ARG A 90 -10.37 2.82 -7.77
CA ARG A 90 -10.39 3.29 -9.15
C ARG A 90 -10.20 2.11 -10.10
N SER A 91 -10.98 2.12 -11.17
CA SER A 91 -10.90 1.11 -12.23
C SER A 91 -10.33 1.76 -13.48
N LEU A 92 -9.34 1.11 -14.07
CA LEU A 92 -8.59 1.66 -15.20
C LEU A 92 -8.49 0.62 -16.31
N PRO A 93 -8.50 1.06 -17.58
CA PRO A 93 -8.57 0.14 -18.72
C PRO A 93 -7.25 -0.54 -19.06
N ASN A 94 -6.12 0.01 -18.60
CA ASN A 94 -4.81 -0.57 -18.93
C ASN A 94 -3.86 -0.47 -17.74
N VAL A 95 -2.82 -1.30 -17.77
CA VAL A 95 -1.87 -1.40 -16.68
C VAL A 95 -1.05 -0.11 -16.50
N HIS A 96 -0.73 0.57 -17.58
CA HIS A 96 0.06 1.79 -17.50
C HIS A 96 -0.64 2.87 -16.68
N ASP A 97 -1.93 3.12 -16.96
CA ASP A 97 -2.72 4.08 -16.20
C ASP A 97 -2.91 3.61 -14.76
N ALA A 98 -3.08 2.31 -14.55
CA ALA A 98 -3.23 1.75 -13.21
C ALA A 98 -1.96 1.97 -12.36
N LEU A 99 -0.78 1.81 -12.96
CA LEU A 99 0.49 2.03 -12.26
C LEU A 99 0.70 3.49 -11.91
N THR A 100 0.26 4.41 -12.77
CA THR A 100 0.30 5.85 -12.48
C THR A 100 -0.57 6.18 -11.26
N VAL A 101 -1.80 5.64 -11.23
CA VAL A 101 -2.70 5.84 -10.10
C VAL A 101 -2.14 5.17 -8.83
N LEU A 102 -1.51 4.01 -8.97
CA LEU A 102 -0.90 3.31 -7.83
C LEU A 102 0.20 4.17 -7.19
N ASP A 103 1.06 4.78 -8.00
CA ASP A 103 2.10 5.69 -7.51
C ASP A 103 1.50 6.90 -6.80
N ASP A 104 0.46 7.49 -7.39
CA ASP A 104 -0.27 8.61 -6.78
C ASP A 104 -0.86 8.20 -5.44
N TYR A 105 -1.48 7.02 -5.37
CA TYR A 105 -2.07 6.50 -4.14
C TYR A 105 -1.01 6.23 -3.06
N ALA A 106 0.15 5.72 -3.45
CA ALA A 106 1.25 5.53 -2.51
C ALA A 106 1.66 6.87 -1.88
N GLY A 107 1.76 7.92 -2.67
CA GLY A 107 2.03 9.27 -2.18
C GLY A 107 0.92 9.79 -1.27
N ASP A 108 -0.34 9.57 -1.64
CA ASP A 108 -1.49 10.01 -0.86
C ASP A 108 -1.59 9.29 0.49
N VAL A 109 -1.21 8.00 0.53
CA VAL A 109 -1.17 7.21 1.76
C VAL A 109 0.01 7.64 2.63
N ALA A 110 1.16 7.94 2.03
CA ALA A 110 2.36 8.33 2.77
C ALA A 110 2.27 9.75 3.34
N ALA A 111 1.62 10.67 2.64
CA ALA A 111 1.59 12.08 3.00
C ALA A 111 1.09 12.36 4.42
N PRO A 112 0.01 11.73 4.92
CA PRO A 112 -0.49 11.99 6.28
C PRO A 112 0.20 11.16 7.36
N ALA A 113 1.22 10.34 7.03
CA ALA A 113 1.76 9.33 7.94
C ALA A 113 2.29 9.95 9.25
N ASP A 114 3.14 10.96 9.17
CA ASP A 114 3.73 11.56 10.37
C ASP A 114 2.65 12.12 11.31
N ARG A 115 1.70 12.85 10.75
CA ARG A 115 0.61 13.45 11.53
C ARG A 115 -0.28 12.37 12.16
N MET A 116 -0.60 11.33 11.41
CA MET A 116 -1.42 10.23 11.94
C MET A 116 -0.70 9.47 13.03
N LEU A 117 0.59 9.18 12.84
CA LEU A 117 1.37 8.47 13.85
C LEU A 117 1.54 9.32 15.11
N ASP A 118 1.78 10.62 14.95
CA ASP A 118 1.87 11.53 16.11
C ASP A 118 0.55 11.54 16.88
N GLY A 119 -0.59 11.60 16.18
CA GLY A 119 -1.90 11.56 16.83
C GLY A 119 -2.15 10.27 17.58
N LEU A 120 -1.79 9.12 16.99
CA LEU A 120 -1.94 7.83 17.65
C LEU A 120 -1.03 7.68 18.86
N LEU A 121 0.19 8.20 18.78
CA LEU A 121 1.14 8.18 19.89
C LEU A 121 0.64 9.05 21.05
N ASP A 122 0.01 10.17 20.75
CA ASP A 122 -0.57 11.05 21.78
C ASP A 122 -1.68 10.35 22.58
N GLU A 123 -2.43 9.43 21.96
CA GLU A 123 -3.46 8.66 22.63
C GLU A 123 -2.90 7.65 23.64
N ILE A 124 -1.64 7.26 23.48
CA ILE A 124 -0.99 6.24 24.33
C ILE A 124 -0.51 6.85 25.67
N VAL A 125 -0.31 8.14 25.70
CA VAL A 125 0.26 8.85 26.88
C VAL A 125 -0.75 9.03 28.00
#